data_f7e6f5243c554bc4079457efdc6af614
#
_entry.id   f7e6f5243c554bc4079457efdc6af614
#
_cell.length_a   1.000
_cell.length_b   1.000
_cell.length_c   1.000
_cell.angle_alpha   90.00
_cell.angle_beta   90.00
_cell.angle_gamma   90.00
#
_symmetry.space_group_name_H-M   'P 1'
#
loop_
_entity.id
_entity.type
_entity.pdbx_description
1 polymer ?
#
loop_
_entity_poly.entity_id
_entity_poly.type
_entity_poly.pdbx_seq_one_letter_code
_entity_poly.pdbx_strand_id
1 'polypeptide(L)'
;MLPLRDNIPSRTTPVVNYLMIAICSVVFLLQVNQQPGERSLVEQYGMIPARVAHPSASGQTVFLKPIETPSGIQLVKTEGELPYSQAAVPAWATLLTCIFLHGGWMHFFGNMWFLWIFGDNVEDRYGHFGYLIFYLLCGVAASTAHYLAGPTSMIPTIGASGAIAGVMGAYLFLYPRARVLTLVPLVVILQVLSVPAPLFLGFWFLMQFYQGAVAAASGAAGGVAWWAHIGGFVVGLVLTWILGRKRKLKPKVERVRPGSERVVYSQASPWGRRLN
;
A
#
# COMPACT_ATOMS: atom_id res chain seq x y z
N MET A 1 12.94 -9.22 -6.12
CA MET A 1 13.32 -9.47 -4.70
C MET A 1 12.05 -9.73 -3.89
N LEU A 2 11.95 -10.90 -3.24
CA LEU A 2 10.80 -11.27 -2.43
C LEU A 2 11.21 -11.31 -0.95
N PRO A 3 10.64 -10.48 -0.07
CA PRO A 3 10.92 -10.55 1.36
C PRO A 3 10.30 -11.82 1.95
N LEU A 4 11.03 -12.52 2.81
CA LEU A 4 10.54 -13.74 3.47
C LEU A 4 10.15 -13.46 4.92
N ARG A 5 10.97 -12.71 5.62
CA ARG A 5 10.75 -12.23 6.99
C ARG A 5 11.75 -11.12 7.33
N ASP A 6 11.46 -10.36 8.36
CA ASP A 6 12.45 -9.49 8.98
C ASP A 6 13.12 -10.15 10.20
N ASN A 7 13.99 -9.41 10.87
CA ASN A 7 14.70 -9.87 12.07
C ASN A 7 14.25 -9.15 13.35
N ILE A 8 13.12 -8.46 13.32
CA ILE A 8 12.56 -7.73 14.46
C ILE A 8 11.41 -8.54 15.05
N PRO A 9 11.53 -9.04 16.30
CA PRO A 9 10.43 -9.77 16.94
C PRO A 9 9.28 -8.81 17.29
N SER A 10 8.05 -9.24 17.04
CA SER A 10 6.86 -8.55 17.52
C SER A 10 6.72 -8.70 19.05
N ARG A 11 6.25 -7.64 19.73
CA ARG A 11 6.05 -7.60 21.20
C ARG A 11 4.67 -8.06 21.61
N THR A 12 3.68 -7.71 20.78
CA THR A 12 2.27 -7.95 21.04
C THR A 12 1.66 -8.67 19.86
N THR A 13 0.56 -9.37 20.08
CA THR A 13 -0.20 -9.93 18.97
C THR A 13 -0.69 -8.79 18.07
N PRO A 14 -0.36 -8.76 16.78
CA PRO A 14 -0.72 -7.67 15.89
C PRO A 14 -2.18 -7.79 15.43
N VAL A 15 -3.11 -7.50 16.34
CA VAL A 15 -4.56 -7.75 16.17
C VAL A 15 -5.13 -6.96 15.00
N VAL A 16 -4.74 -5.69 14.86
CA VAL A 16 -5.26 -4.84 13.78
C VAL A 16 -4.66 -5.23 12.43
N ASN A 17 -3.40 -5.61 12.41
CA ASN A 17 -2.77 -6.11 11.18
C ASN A 17 -3.48 -7.37 10.68
N TYR A 18 -3.77 -8.32 11.57
CA TYR A 18 -4.56 -9.51 11.22
C TYR A 18 -5.98 -9.16 10.80
N LEU A 19 -6.62 -8.18 11.47
CA LEU A 19 -7.95 -7.71 11.09
C LEU A 19 -7.96 -7.12 9.68
N MET A 20 -6.96 -6.31 9.31
CA MET A 20 -6.85 -5.76 7.95
C MET A 20 -6.66 -6.86 6.92
N ILE A 21 -5.81 -7.86 7.19
CA ILE A 21 -5.63 -9.03 6.34
C ILE A 21 -6.96 -9.79 6.19
N ALA A 22 -7.67 -10.01 7.30
CA ALA A 22 -8.95 -10.73 7.28
C ALA A 22 -10.03 -9.96 6.48
N ILE A 23 -10.16 -8.65 6.67
CA ILE A 23 -11.12 -7.82 5.92
C ILE A 23 -10.79 -7.88 4.42
N CYS A 24 -9.53 -7.66 4.03
CA CYS A 24 -9.10 -7.77 2.64
C CYS A 24 -9.39 -9.15 2.06
N SER A 25 -9.18 -10.22 2.84
CA SER A 25 -9.46 -11.60 2.42
C SER A 25 -10.95 -11.83 2.17
N VAL A 26 -11.81 -11.40 3.09
CA VAL A 26 -13.27 -11.51 2.95
C VAL A 26 -13.75 -10.73 1.71
N VAL A 27 -13.31 -9.47 1.58
CA VAL A 27 -13.69 -8.63 0.42
C VAL A 27 -13.21 -9.26 -0.89
N PHE A 28 -11.99 -9.80 -0.92
CA PHE A 28 -11.46 -10.44 -2.12
C PHE A 28 -12.21 -11.72 -2.47
N LEU A 29 -12.57 -12.54 -1.48
CA LEU A 29 -13.43 -13.72 -1.71
C LEU A 29 -14.81 -13.31 -2.25
N LEU A 30 -15.40 -12.22 -1.78
CA LEU A 30 -16.64 -11.68 -2.36
C LEU A 30 -16.43 -11.24 -3.82
N GLN A 31 -15.29 -10.60 -4.15
CA GLN A 31 -14.99 -10.19 -5.53
C GLN A 31 -14.87 -11.39 -6.48
N VAL A 32 -14.16 -12.45 -6.09
CA VAL A 32 -13.92 -13.61 -6.97
C VAL A 32 -15.15 -14.52 -7.11
N ASN A 33 -16.11 -14.42 -6.19
CA ASN A 33 -17.36 -15.18 -6.22
C ASN A 33 -18.54 -14.41 -6.82
N GLN A 34 -18.31 -13.21 -7.40
CA GLN A 34 -19.36 -12.46 -8.09
C GLN A 34 -19.90 -13.24 -9.28
N GLN A 35 -21.22 -13.25 -9.41
CA GLN A 35 -21.89 -13.93 -10.52
C GLN A 35 -21.84 -13.08 -11.81
N PRO A 36 -21.82 -13.73 -12.99
CA PRO A 36 -21.92 -13.02 -14.23
C PRO A 36 -23.21 -12.17 -14.28
N GLY A 37 -23.07 -10.88 -14.60
CA GLY A 37 -24.19 -9.92 -14.63
C GLY A 37 -24.40 -9.14 -13.34
N GLU A 38 -23.73 -9.47 -12.24
CA GLU A 38 -23.67 -8.63 -11.05
C GLU A 38 -22.79 -7.39 -11.31
N ARG A 39 -23.13 -6.29 -10.64
CA ARG A 39 -22.31 -5.08 -10.68
C ARG A 39 -20.96 -5.33 -10.02
N SER A 40 -19.89 -5.07 -10.74
CA SER A 40 -18.53 -5.27 -10.22
C SER A 40 -18.29 -4.48 -8.92
N LEU A 41 -17.81 -5.16 -7.87
CA LEU A 41 -17.40 -4.49 -6.63
C LEU A 41 -16.29 -3.47 -6.88
N VAL A 42 -15.44 -3.71 -7.89
CA VAL A 42 -14.39 -2.75 -8.30
C VAL A 42 -15.00 -1.46 -8.83
N GLU A 43 -16.06 -1.53 -9.63
CA GLU A 43 -16.77 -0.35 -10.14
C GLU A 43 -17.55 0.37 -9.04
N GLN A 44 -18.12 -0.37 -8.10
CA GLN A 44 -18.93 0.18 -7.01
C GLN A 44 -18.09 0.88 -5.94
N TYR A 45 -16.95 0.30 -5.55
CA TYR A 45 -16.15 0.72 -4.38
C TYR A 45 -14.72 1.13 -4.72
N GLY A 46 -14.25 0.88 -5.96
CA GLY A 46 -12.94 1.31 -6.44
C GLY A 46 -12.89 2.82 -6.65
N MET A 47 -11.72 3.41 -6.43
CA MET A 47 -11.52 4.83 -6.67
C MET A 47 -11.27 5.08 -8.16
N ILE A 48 -12.20 5.77 -8.82
CA ILE A 48 -12.05 6.24 -10.20
C ILE A 48 -11.74 7.74 -10.12
N PRO A 49 -10.53 8.20 -10.51
CA PRO A 49 -10.14 9.60 -10.36
C PRO A 49 -11.13 10.58 -11.00
N ALA A 50 -11.57 10.34 -12.23
CA ALA A 50 -12.53 11.19 -12.92
C ALA A 50 -13.88 11.29 -12.18
N ARG A 51 -14.31 10.22 -11.51
CA ARG A 51 -15.51 10.22 -10.68
C ARG A 51 -15.34 11.05 -9.40
N VAL A 52 -14.14 11.05 -8.81
CA VAL A 52 -13.83 11.90 -7.64
C VAL A 52 -13.77 13.37 -8.05
N ALA A 53 -13.21 13.68 -9.22
CA ALA A 53 -13.11 15.04 -9.75
C ALA A 53 -14.47 15.65 -10.08
N HIS A 54 -15.39 14.84 -10.60
CA HIS A 54 -16.71 15.30 -11.11
C HIS A 54 -17.84 14.41 -10.58
N PRO A 55 -18.14 14.41 -9.28
CA PRO A 55 -19.11 13.50 -8.66
C PRO A 55 -20.56 13.69 -9.14
N SER A 56 -20.88 14.85 -9.73
CA SER A 56 -22.24 15.19 -10.19
C SER A 56 -22.38 15.16 -11.72
N ALA A 57 -21.32 14.83 -12.45
CA ALA A 57 -21.39 14.82 -13.91
C ALA A 57 -22.25 13.64 -14.37
N SER A 58 -23.42 13.95 -14.91
CA SER A 58 -24.25 13.02 -15.67
C SER A 58 -24.12 13.39 -17.16
N GLY A 59 -23.76 12.44 -18.00
CA GLY A 59 -23.71 12.70 -19.43
C GLY A 59 -22.70 11.85 -20.19
N GLN A 60 -22.76 11.96 -21.51
CA GLN A 60 -21.79 11.30 -22.39
C GLN A 60 -20.43 12.01 -22.27
N THR A 61 -19.40 11.24 -22.03
CA THR A 61 -18.02 11.72 -22.08
C THR A 61 -17.18 10.81 -22.95
N VAL A 62 -16.10 11.36 -23.49
CA VAL A 62 -15.12 10.60 -24.25
C VAL A 62 -14.07 10.05 -23.26
N PHE A 63 -13.97 8.75 -23.16
CA PHE A 63 -12.96 8.08 -22.35
C PHE A 63 -12.13 7.09 -23.19
N LEU A 64 -10.95 6.80 -22.72
CA LEU A 64 -10.07 5.82 -23.36
C LEU A 64 -10.38 4.43 -22.82
N LYS A 65 -10.94 3.57 -23.69
CA LYS A 65 -11.21 2.16 -23.37
C LYS A 65 -10.07 1.30 -23.93
N PRO A 66 -9.43 0.45 -23.11
CA PRO A 66 -8.49 -0.53 -23.64
C PRO A 66 -9.26 -1.58 -24.45
N ILE A 67 -8.86 -1.79 -25.69
CA ILE A 67 -9.38 -2.84 -26.57
C ILE A 67 -8.20 -3.75 -26.92
N GLU A 68 -8.38 -5.05 -26.73
CA GLU A 68 -7.42 -6.06 -27.19
C GLU A 68 -7.50 -6.18 -28.71
N THR A 69 -6.38 -5.98 -29.36
CA THR A 69 -6.21 -6.18 -30.80
C THR A 69 -5.15 -7.23 -31.05
N PRO A 70 -5.08 -7.83 -32.23
CA PRO A 70 -4.00 -8.77 -32.57
C PRO A 70 -2.59 -8.19 -32.43
N SER A 71 -2.46 -6.86 -32.44
CA SER A 71 -1.20 -6.13 -32.24
C SER A 71 -0.96 -5.68 -30.80
N GLY A 72 -1.82 -6.04 -29.84
CA GLY A 72 -1.75 -5.68 -28.44
C GLY A 72 -2.92 -4.80 -27.96
N ILE A 73 -2.82 -4.29 -26.73
CA ILE A 73 -3.86 -3.42 -26.15
C ILE A 73 -3.75 -2.02 -26.78
N GLN A 74 -4.82 -1.57 -27.42
CA GLN A 74 -4.96 -0.20 -27.93
C GLN A 74 -5.97 0.58 -27.12
N LEU A 75 -5.67 1.85 -26.81
CA LEU A 75 -6.59 2.77 -26.16
C LEU A 75 -7.44 3.48 -27.25
N VAL A 76 -8.72 3.11 -27.30
CA VAL A 76 -9.65 3.71 -28.26
C VAL A 76 -10.53 4.72 -27.53
N LYS A 77 -10.69 5.90 -28.14
CA LYS A 77 -11.66 6.90 -27.67
C LYS A 77 -13.08 6.34 -27.86
N THR A 78 -13.78 6.19 -26.76
CA THR A 78 -15.15 5.67 -26.76
C THR A 78 -16.05 6.72 -26.10
N GLU A 79 -17.16 7.05 -26.73
CA GLU A 79 -18.24 7.82 -26.11
C GLU A 79 -19.10 6.87 -25.29
N GLY A 80 -19.41 7.25 -24.08
CA GLY A 80 -20.25 6.46 -23.19
C GLY A 80 -20.67 7.23 -21.97
N GLU A 81 -21.66 6.70 -21.28
CA GLU A 81 -22.03 7.26 -19.99
C GLU A 81 -20.91 7.02 -18.97
N LEU A 82 -20.58 8.07 -18.23
CA LEU A 82 -19.68 7.95 -17.11
C LEU A 82 -20.30 6.97 -16.10
N PRO A 83 -19.53 6.01 -15.57
CA PRO A 83 -20.02 5.01 -14.61
C PRO A 83 -20.33 5.61 -13.22
N TYR A 84 -20.71 6.90 -13.15
CA TYR A 84 -21.07 7.58 -11.90
C TYR A 84 -22.28 6.97 -11.22
N SER A 85 -23.24 6.47 -12.02
CA SER A 85 -24.44 5.82 -11.52
C SER A 85 -24.18 4.45 -10.86
N GLN A 86 -22.98 3.91 -10.98
CA GLN A 86 -22.64 2.56 -10.50
C GLN A 86 -21.94 2.54 -9.15
N ALA A 87 -21.53 3.70 -8.62
CA ALA A 87 -20.93 3.75 -7.29
C ALA A 87 -21.97 3.44 -6.20
N ALA A 88 -21.64 2.50 -5.31
CA ALA A 88 -22.47 2.17 -4.14
C ALA A 88 -22.30 3.17 -2.99
N VAL A 89 -21.24 3.99 -3.04
CA VAL A 89 -20.88 4.98 -2.03
C VAL A 89 -20.55 6.32 -2.69
N PRO A 90 -20.61 7.44 -1.96
CA PRO A 90 -20.16 8.73 -2.50
C PRO A 90 -18.73 8.65 -3.06
N ALA A 91 -18.45 9.36 -4.15
CA ALA A 91 -17.17 9.29 -4.86
C ALA A 91 -15.94 9.52 -3.94
N TRP A 92 -16.03 10.47 -3.00
CA TRP A 92 -14.96 10.72 -2.02
C TRP A 92 -14.72 9.54 -1.06
N ALA A 93 -15.76 8.76 -0.74
CA ALA A 93 -15.60 7.59 0.14
C ALA A 93 -14.83 6.46 -0.56
N THR A 94 -14.76 6.46 -1.89
CA THR A 94 -13.97 5.49 -2.64
C THR A 94 -12.46 5.67 -2.45
N LEU A 95 -11.99 6.82 -2.00
CA LEU A 95 -10.61 7.02 -1.55
C LEU A 95 -10.22 6.09 -0.39
N LEU A 96 -11.21 5.68 0.40
CA LEU A 96 -11.03 4.73 1.50
C LEU A 96 -11.42 3.30 1.09
N THR A 97 -12.56 3.10 0.43
CA THR A 97 -13.04 1.73 0.16
C THR A 97 -12.16 0.97 -0.82
N CYS A 98 -11.52 1.66 -1.74
CA CYS A 98 -10.63 1.06 -2.73
C CYS A 98 -9.44 0.28 -2.13
N ILE A 99 -9.02 0.60 -0.90
CA ILE A 99 -7.88 -0.06 -0.25
C ILE A 99 -8.17 -1.51 0.16
N PHE A 100 -9.43 -1.93 0.17
CA PHE A 100 -9.83 -3.31 0.53
C PHE A 100 -10.05 -4.21 -0.69
N LEU A 101 -10.09 -3.64 -1.90
CA LEU A 101 -10.30 -4.36 -3.14
C LEU A 101 -8.97 -4.81 -3.77
N HIS A 102 -9.00 -5.91 -4.54
CA HIS A 102 -7.80 -6.42 -5.19
C HIS A 102 -8.09 -6.86 -6.64
N GLY A 103 -7.12 -6.63 -7.53
CA GLY A 103 -7.24 -6.89 -8.97
C GLY A 103 -6.93 -8.33 -9.40
N GLY A 104 -6.75 -9.27 -8.45
CA GLY A 104 -6.46 -10.67 -8.72
C GLY A 104 -5.58 -11.31 -7.65
N TRP A 105 -5.39 -12.63 -7.75
CA TRP A 105 -4.71 -13.43 -6.74
C TRP A 105 -3.29 -12.95 -6.41
N MET A 106 -2.47 -12.67 -7.43
CA MET A 106 -1.09 -12.22 -7.21
C MET A 106 -1.05 -10.85 -6.52
N HIS A 107 -1.98 -9.94 -6.87
CA HIS A 107 -2.11 -8.64 -6.24
C HIS A 107 -2.54 -8.79 -4.78
N PHE A 108 -3.53 -9.64 -4.51
CA PHE A 108 -4.00 -9.93 -3.16
C PHE A 108 -2.90 -10.57 -2.29
N PHE A 109 -2.31 -11.68 -2.74
CA PHE A 109 -1.27 -12.35 -1.96
C PHE A 109 -0.03 -11.48 -1.74
N GLY A 110 0.39 -10.72 -2.75
CA GLY A 110 1.50 -9.78 -2.62
C GLY A 110 1.24 -8.75 -1.52
N ASN A 111 0.06 -8.13 -1.50
CA ASN A 111 -0.33 -7.18 -0.48
C ASN A 111 -0.35 -7.79 0.93
N MET A 112 -1.03 -8.92 1.09
CA MET A 112 -1.14 -9.59 2.40
C MET A 112 0.23 -10.03 2.90
N TRP A 113 1.10 -10.48 2.02
CA TRP A 113 2.46 -10.90 2.35
C TRP A 113 3.32 -9.76 2.89
N PHE A 114 3.32 -8.60 2.22
CA PHE A 114 4.05 -7.42 2.70
C PHE A 114 3.46 -6.88 4.01
N LEU A 115 2.13 -6.86 4.12
CA LEU A 115 1.45 -6.44 5.34
C LEU A 115 1.78 -7.36 6.51
N TRP A 116 1.85 -8.67 6.28
CA TRP A 116 2.26 -9.67 7.27
C TRP A 116 3.67 -9.43 7.80
N ILE A 117 4.65 -9.11 6.91
CA ILE A 117 6.06 -8.98 7.28
C ILE A 117 6.36 -7.66 8.01
N PHE A 118 5.73 -6.56 7.59
CA PHE A 118 6.11 -5.22 8.08
C PHE A 118 5.08 -4.61 9.04
N GLY A 119 3.84 -5.08 8.99
CA GLY A 119 2.73 -4.46 9.72
C GLY A 119 2.78 -4.68 11.22
N ASP A 120 3.15 -5.86 11.68
CA ASP A 120 3.20 -6.24 13.09
C ASP A 120 4.16 -5.35 13.90
N ASN A 121 5.34 -5.09 13.36
CA ASN A 121 6.35 -4.24 13.99
C ASN A 121 5.92 -2.77 14.05
N VAL A 122 5.21 -2.28 13.05
CA VAL A 122 4.66 -0.92 13.05
C VAL A 122 3.51 -0.81 14.03
N GLU A 123 2.63 -1.82 14.10
CA GLU A 123 1.56 -1.89 15.08
C GLU A 123 2.08 -1.88 16.52
N ASP A 124 3.17 -2.60 16.81
CA ASP A 124 3.85 -2.58 18.10
C ASP A 124 4.24 -1.16 18.55
N ARG A 125 4.65 -0.32 17.62
CA ARG A 125 5.09 1.05 17.91
C ARG A 125 3.92 2.03 18.04
N TYR A 126 2.88 1.88 17.24
CA TYR A 126 1.69 2.72 17.24
C TYR A 126 0.65 2.29 18.28
N GLY A 127 0.68 1.01 18.68
CA GLY A 127 -0.41 0.34 19.37
C GLY A 127 -1.61 0.12 18.44
N HIS A 128 -2.51 -0.78 18.81
CA HIS A 128 -3.61 -1.25 17.96
C HIS A 128 -4.44 -0.12 17.35
N PHE A 129 -4.97 0.76 18.19
CA PHE A 129 -5.82 1.86 17.71
C PHE A 129 -5.05 2.90 16.90
N GLY A 130 -3.82 3.24 17.34
CA GLY A 130 -2.96 4.16 16.60
C GLY A 130 -2.56 3.62 15.22
N TYR A 131 -2.31 2.31 15.13
CA TYR A 131 -1.99 1.64 13.88
C TYR A 131 -3.19 1.60 12.92
N LEU A 132 -4.40 1.35 13.42
CA LEU A 132 -5.61 1.41 12.61
C LEU A 132 -5.78 2.78 11.94
N ILE A 133 -5.71 3.84 12.73
CA ILE A 133 -5.83 5.22 12.20
C ILE A 133 -4.70 5.50 11.22
N PHE A 134 -3.46 5.13 11.55
CA PHE A 134 -2.29 5.32 10.70
C PHE A 134 -2.46 4.62 9.35
N TYR A 135 -2.87 3.34 9.35
CA TYR A 135 -3.07 2.55 8.14
C TYR A 135 -4.13 3.17 7.21
N LEU A 136 -5.29 3.55 7.77
CA LEU A 136 -6.38 4.17 7.02
C LEU A 136 -5.98 5.54 6.47
N LEU A 137 -5.29 6.37 7.26
CA LEU A 137 -4.77 7.67 6.80
C LEU A 137 -3.76 7.53 5.66
N CYS A 138 -2.83 6.57 5.78
CA CYS A 138 -1.88 6.28 4.70
C CYS A 138 -2.61 5.82 3.42
N GLY A 139 -3.64 4.99 3.54
CA GLY A 139 -4.46 4.52 2.43
C GLY A 139 -5.19 5.66 1.72
N VAL A 140 -5.88 6.51 2.48
CA VAL A 140 -6.58 7.69 1.92
C VAL A 140 -5.59 8.67 1.28
N ALA A 141 -4.45 8.94 1.93
CA ALA A 141 -3.42 9.81 1.38
C ALA A 141 -2.81 9.24 0.09
N ALA A 142 -2.59 7.94 0.03
CA ALA A 142 -2.12 7.24 -1.17
C ALA A 142 -3.12 7.38 -2.33
N SER A 143 -4.39 7.09 -2.07
CA SER A 143 -5.47 7.24 -3.07
C SER A 143 -5.60 8.69 -3.54
N THR A 144 -5.47 9.65 -2.62
CA THR A 144 -5.47 11.09 -2.94
C THR A 144 -4.28 11.48 -3.82
N ALA A 145 -3.08 10.99 -3.50
CA ALA A 145 -1.89 11.25 -4.32
C ALA A 145 -2.05 10.71 -5.74
N HIS A 146 -2.63 9.52 -5.89
CA HIS A 146 -2.92 8.96 -7.22
C HIS A 146 -3.99 9.76 -7.98
N TYR A 147 -5.06 10.15 -7.29
CA TYR A 147 -6.08 11.03 -7.85
C TYR A 147 -5.48 12.35 -8.37
N LEU A 148 -4.64 13.01 -7.58
CA LEU A 148 -4.01 14.28 -7.96
C LEU A 148 -3.04 14.14 -9.13
N ALA A 149 -2.40 12.98 -9.29
CA ALA A 149 -1.50 12.69 -10.40
C ALA A 149 -2.23 12.49 -11.74
N GLY A 150 -3.52 12.09 -11.72
CA GLY A 150 -4.30 11.86 -12.94
C GLY A 150 -5.81 12.00 -12.71
N PRO A 151 -6.32 13.23 -12.44
CA PRO A 151 -7.72 13.44 -12.04
C PRO A 151 -8.75 13.10 -13.12
N THR A 152 -8.32 12.98 -14.36
CA THR A 152 -9.17 12.60 -15.50
C THR A 152 -9.16 11.10 -15.83
N SER A 153 -8.39 10.31 -15.09
CA SER A 153 -8.29 8.86 -15.34
C SER A 153 -9.62 8.17 -15.03
N MET A 154 -10.05 7.32 -15.96
CA MET A 154 -11.24 6.48 -15.83
C MET A 154 -10.92 5.07 -15.30
N ILE A 155 -9.63 4.79 -15.05
CA ILE A 155 -9.20 3.48 -14.60
C ILE A 155 -9.41 3.36 -13.09
N PRO A 156 -10.13 2.34 -12.62
CA PRO A 156 -10.30 2.12 -11.19
C PRO A 156 -8.96 1.84 -10.51
N THR A 157 -8.69 2.56 -9.44
CA THR A 157 -7.55 2.32 -8.54
C THR A 157 -8.06 1.51 -7.36
N ILE A 158 -7.39 0.39 -7.09
CA ILE A 158 -7.73 -0.57 -6.03
C ILE A 158 -6.46 -1.16 -5.42
N GLY A 159 -6.54 -1.56 -4.17
CA GLY A 159 -5.49 -2.30 -3.47
C GLY A 159 -5.03 -1.67 -2.17
N ALA A 160 -4.69 -2.52 -1.22
CA ALA A 160 -4.10 -2.14 0.06
C ALA A 160 -2.70 -1.54 -0.06
N SER A 161 -2.07 -1.66 -1.24
CA SER A 161 -0.64 -1.40 -1.46
C SER A 161 -0.20 0.03 -1.12
N GLY A 162 -1.07 1.02 -1.30
CA GLY A 162 -0.79 2.40 -0.90
C GLY A 162 -0.68 2.56 0.63
N ALA A 163 -1.59 1.96 1.40
CA ALA A 163 -1.52 1.93 2.86
C ALA A 163 -0.30 1.13 3.34
N ILE A 164 -0.03 -0.02 2.70
CA ILE A 164 1.15 -0.86 2.98
C ILE A 164 2.45 -0.12 2.67
N ALA A 165 2.49 0.67 1.60
CA ALA A 165 3.61 1.55 1.33
C ALA A 165 3.86 2.53 2.48
N GLY A 166 2.78 3.07 3.08
CA GLY A 166 2.87 3.87 4.31
C GLY A 166 3.45 3.11 5.49
N VAL A 167 3.03 1.85 5.69
CA VAL A 167 3.61 0.95 6.70
C VAL A 167 5.10 0.73 6.44
N MET A 168 5.52 0.52 5.19
CA MET A 168 6.92 0.37 4.81
C MET A 168 7.74 1.65 5.03
N GLY A 169 7.16 2.82 4.76
CA GLY A 169 7.78 4.12 5.07
C GLY A 169 7.97 4.32 6.57
N ALA A 170 6.97 3.95 7.37
CA ALA A 170 7.08 3.94 8.84
C ALA A 170 8.16 2.96 9.33
N TYR A 171 8.17 1.74 8.79
CA TYR A 171 9.15 0.72 9.14
C TYR A 171 10.58 1.19 8.87
N LEU A 172 10.82 1.83 7.72
CA LEU A 172 12.13 2.39 7.37
C LEU A 172 12.63 3.37 8.44
N PHE A 173 11.77 4.24 8.92
CA PHE A 173 12.12 5.20 9.98
C PHE A 173 12.31 4.53 11.33
N LEU A 174 11.43 3.61 11.70
CA LEU A 174 11.43 2.96 13.02
C LEU A 174 12.58 1.97 13.19
N TYR A 175 12.96 1.27 12.11
CA TYR A 175 13.89 0.15 12.15
C TYR A 175 15.04 0.26 11.14
N PRO A 176 15.82 1.38 11.14
CA PRO A 176 16.85 1.64 10.13
C PRO A 176 18.02 0.63 10.17
N ARG A 177 18.13 -0.17 11.23
CA ARG A 177 19.16 -1.24 11.37
C ARG A 177 18.59 -2.64 11.23
N ALA A 178 17.31 -2.77 10.92
CA ALA A 178 16.69 -4.06 10.66
C ALA A 178 17.26 -4.71 9.39
N ARG A 179 17.10 -6.01 9.30
CA ARG A 179 17.46 -6.80 8.12
C ARG A 179 16.26 -7.60 7.66
N VAL A 180 16.09 -7.67 6.37
CA VAL A 180 15.02 -8.44 5.72
C VAL A 180 15.67 -9.64 5.03
N LEU A 181 15.25 -10.83 5.43
CA LEU A 181 15.61 -12.06 4.73
C LEU A 181 14.87 -12.06 3.39
N THR A 182 15.60 -12.03 2.31
CA THR A 182 15.06 -11.76 0.97
C THR A 182 15.52 -12.82 -0.01
N LEU A 183 14.57 -13.37 -0.78
CA LEU A 183 14.87 -14.21 -1.92
C LEU A 183 15.21 -13.34 -3.11
N VAL A 184 16.45 -13.45 -3.57
CA VAL A 184 17.00 -12.65 -4.66
C VAL A 184 17.33 -13.56 -5.84
N PRO A 185 16.73 -13.35 -7.02
CA PRO A 185 17.15 -14.04 -8.23
C PRO A 185 18.47 -13.43 -8.74
N LEU A 186 19.53 -14.20 -8.71
CA LEU A 186 20.82 -13.85 -9.29
C LEU A 186 20.99 -14.63 -10.59
N VAL A 187 20.53 -14.04 -11.68
CA VAL A 187 20.52 -14.61 -13.04
C VAL A 187 19.80 -15.98 -13.07
N VAL A 188 20.51 -17.07 -12.79
CA VAL A 188 19.96 -18.44 -12.83
C VAL A 188 19.86 -19.10 -11.45
N ILE A 189 20.31 -18.45 -10.38
CA ILE A 189 20.33 -19.00 -9.02
C ILE A 189 19.43 -18.16 -8.12
N LEU A 190 18.57 -18.82 -7.36
CA LEU A 190 17.81 -18.18 -6.28
C LEU A 190 18.62 -18.23 -5.00
N GLN A 191 18.96 -17.07 -4.45
CA GLN A 191 19.67 -16.97 -3.18
C GLN A 191 18.84 -16.28 -2.12
N VAL A 192 18.97 -16.77 -0.88
CA VAL A 192 18.36 -16.15 0.30
C VAL A 192 19.40 -15.28 0.98
N LEU A 193 19.23 -13.98 0.89
CA LEU A 193 20.15 -12.99 1.41
C LEU A 193 19.53 -12.18 2.55
N SER A 194 20.33 -11.86 3.56
CA SER A 194 19.92 -10.95 4.63
C SER A 194 20.27 -9.51 4.23
N VAL A 195 19.31 -8.78 3.69
CA VAL A 195 19.46 -7.42 3.15
C VAL A 195 19.13 -6.40 4.24
N PRO A 196 19.92 -5.33 4.46
CA PRO A 196 19.51 -4.22 5.31
C PRO A 196 18.16 -3.63 4.87
N ALA A 197 17.24 -3.43 5.81
CA ALA A 197 15.89 -2.92 5.50
C ALA A 197 15.91 -1.58 4.73
N PRO A 198 16.80 -0.61 5.03
CA PRO A 198 16.89 0.61 4.25
C PRO A 198 17.25 0.38 2.78
N LEU A 199 18.10 -0.60 2.48
CA LEU A 199 18.45 -0.94 1.10
C LEU A 199 17.28 -1.63 0.40
N PHE A 200 16.61 -2.58 1.07
CA PHE A 200 15.45 -3.27 0.51
C PHE A 200 14.30 -2.30 0.21
N LEU A 201 13.90 -1.51 1.21
CA LEU A 201 12.78 -0.58 1.11
C LEU A 201 13.11 0.63 0.21
N GLY A 202 14.35 1.12 0.26
CA GLY A 202 14.83 2.18 -0.63
C GLY A 202 14.83 1.76 -2.09
N PHE A 203 15.33 0.56 -2.39
CA PHE A 203 15.28 -0.01 -3.73
C PHE A 203 13.84 -0.20 -4.22
N TRP A 204 12.97 -0.75 -3.36
CA TRP A 204 11.54 -0.88 -3.68
C TRP A 204 10.91 0.48 -4.02
N PHE A 205 11.17 1.51 -3.21
CA PHE A 205 10.65 2.86 -3.42
C PHE A 205 11.18 3.48 -4.73
N LEU A 206 12.48 3.36 -4.99
CA LEU A 206 13.08 3.87 -6.23
C LEU A 206 12.49 3.19 -7.46
N MET A 207 12.20 1.90 -7.39
CA MET A 207 11.54 1.17 -8.49
C MET A 207 10.11 1.67 -8.72
N GLN A 208 9.35 2.01 -7.66
CA GLN A 208 8.04 2.63 -7.80
C GLN A 208 8.14 3.99 -8.51
N PHE A 209 9.09 4.81 -8.10
CA PHE A 209 9.31 6.12 -8.69
C PHE A 209 9.72 6.01 -10.16
N TYR A 210 10.68 5.15 -10.49
CA TYR A 210 11.13 4.92 -11.87
C TYR A 210 9.99 4.46 -12.77
N GLN A 211 9.23 3.47 -12.34
CA GLN A 211 8.11 2.92 -13.13
C GLN A 211 6.99 3.94 -13.27
N GLY A 212 6.70 4.71 -12.23
CA GLY A 212 5.74 5.82 -12.29
C GLY A 212 6.16 6.92 -13.27
N ALA A 213 7.44 7.28 -13.31
CA ALA A 213 7.99 8.26 -14.24
C ALA A 213 7.94 7.75 -15.69
N VAL A 214 8.29 6.47 -15.93
CA VAL A 214 8.19 5.84 -17.25
C VAL A 214 6.74 5.79 -17.73
N ALA A 215 5.80 5.38 -16.89
CA ALA A 215 4.38 5.35 -17.22
C ALA A 215 3.85 6.75 -17.58
N ALA A 216 4.23 7.77 -16.83
CA ALA A 216 3.85 9.16 -17.13
C ALA A 216 4.45 9.65 -18.45
N ALA A 217 5.72 9.32 -18.76
CA ALA A 217 6.38 9.72 -19.98
C ALA A 217 5.85 9.00 -21.24
N SER A 218 5.43 7.74 -21.09
CA SER A 218 4.91 6.93 -22.21
C SER A 218 3.42 7.14 -22.48
N GLY A 219 2.71 7.90 -21.64
CA GLY A 219 1.25 8.03 -21.72
C GLY A 219 0.50 6.72 -21.46
N ALA A 220 1.18 5.71 -20.89
CA ALA A 220 0.59 4.42 -20.59
C ALA A 220 -0.48 4.57 -19.51
N ALA A 221 -1.72 4.50 -19.91
CA ALA A 221 -2.85 4.47 -19.01
C ALA A 221 -3.11 3.02 -18.58
N GLY A 222 -2.86 2.72 -17.30
CA GLY A 222 -3.24 1.43 -16.73
C GLY A 222 -2.09 0.66 -16.07
N GLY A 223 -2.45 -0.26 -15.21
CA GLY A 223 -1.55 -1.16 -14.50
C GLY A 223 -1.44 -0.83 -13.02
N VAL A 224 -0.28 -0.39 -12.57
CA VAL A 224 -0.02 -0.17 -11.14
C VAL A 224 -0.18 1.29 -10.77
N ALA A 225 -0.78 1.55 -9.61
CA ALA A 225 -0.97 2.90 -9.08
C ALA A 225 0.32 3.43 -8.40
N TRP A 226 1.37 3.65 -9.19
CA TRP A 226 2.70 4.06 -8.69
C TRP A 226 2.65 5.27 -7.77
N TRP A 227 1.86 6.28 -8.14
CA TRP A 227 1.69 7.50 -7.34
C TRP A 227 1.01 7.25 -6.00
N ALA A 228 0.13 6.25 -5.91
CA ALA A 228 -0.41 5.81 -4.62
C ALA A 228 0.68 5.22 -3.73
N HIS A 229 1.58 4.40 -4.29
CA HIS A 229 2.69 3.82 -3.54
C HIS A 229 3.65 4.90 -3.03
N ILE A 230 4.03 5.84 -3.89
CA ILE A 230 4.91 6.95 -3.53
C ILE A 230 4.26 7.83 -2.45
N GLY A 231 3.00 8.22 -2.65
CA GLY A 231 2.25 9.04 -1.71
C GLY A 231 2.10 8.38 -0.35
N GLY A 232 1.68 7.11 -0.33
CA GLY A 232 1.56 6.32 0.90
C GLY A 232 2.88 6.22 1.67
N PHE A 233 3.96 5.86 0.98
CA PHE A 233 5.29 5.70 1.58
C PHE A 233 5.79 7.01 2.21
N VAL A 234 5.70 8.11 1.48
CA VAL A 234 6.15 9.43 1.96
C VAL A 234 5.31 9.88 3.16
N VAL A 235 3.99 9.76 3.08
CA VAL A 235 3.10 10.12 4.19
C VAL A 235 3.37 9.27 5.42
N GLY A 236 3.52 7.95 5.26
CA GLY A 236 3.83 7.05 6.37
C GLY A 236 5.17 7.38 7.05
N LEU A 237 6.20 7.67 6.26
CA LEU A 237 7.51 8.09 6.76
C LEU A 237 7.43 9.42 7.52
N VAL A 238 6.76 10.43 6.95
CA VAL A 238 6.65 11.77 7.54
C VAL A 238 5.81 11.75 8.82
N LEU A 239 4.66 11.08 8.82
CA LEU A 239 3.83 10.93 10.02
C LEU A 239 4.61 10.26 11.16
N THR A 240 5.34 9.20 10.82
CA THR A 240 6.14 8.46 11.80
C THR A 240 7.28 9.31 12.35
N TRP A 241 7.94 10.10 11.51
CA TRP A 241 8.96 11.05 11.93
C TRP A 241 8.42 12.11 12.90
N ILE A 242 7.25 12.71 12.58
CA ILE A 242 6.60 13.70 13.43
C ILE A 242 6.22 13.10 14.79
N LEU A 243 5.57 11.92 14.79
CA LEU A 243 5.13 11.25 16.01
C LEU A 243 6.31 10.75 16.84
N GLY A 244 7.37 10.26 16.18
CA GLY A 244 8.60 9.85 16.85
C GLY A 244 9.32 11.00 17.55
N ARG A 245 9.40 12.18 16.91
CA ARG A 245 9.95 13.40 17.54
C ARG A 245 9.15 13.84 18.76
N LYS A 246 7.82 13.73 18.72
CA LYS A 246 6.93 14.07 19.83
C LYS A 246 6.85 12.98 20.92
N ARG A 247 7.66 11.93 20.84
CA ARG A 247 7.67 10.77 21.74
C ARG A 247 6.30 10.12 21.95
N LYS A 248 5.42 10.19 20.95
CA LYS A 248 4.06 9.61 21.01
C LYS A 248 4.00 8.12 20.65
N LEU A 249 5.11 7.57 20.13
CA LEU A 249 5.22 6.15 19.79
C LEU A 249 5.72 5.35 20.98
N LYS A 250 5.25 4.11 21.13
CA LYS A 250 5.72 3.18 22.16
C LYS A 250 7.24 2.93 22.02
N PRO A 251 7.97 2.62 23.11
CA PRO A 251 9.41 2.39 23.06
C PRO A 251 9.75 1.22 22.13
N LYS A 252 10.90 1.32 21.47
CA LYS A 252 11.45 0.27 20.61
C LYS A 252 11.93 -0.92 21.45
N VAL A 253 11.69 -2.15 20.98
CA VAL A 253 12.35 -3.34 21.52
C VAL A 253 13.80 -3.35 21.03
N GLU A 254 14.77 -3.25 21.92
CA GLU A 254 16.16 -3.55 21.62
C GLU A 254 16.44 -5.01 21.99
N ARG A 255 17.02 -5.73 21.04
CA ARG A 255 17.48 -7.15 21.09
C ARG A 255 17.31 -7.86 22.43
N VAL A 256 16.61 -8.97 22.45
CA VAL A 256 16.75 -9.99 23.49
C VAL A 256 18.21 -10.47 23.47
N ARG A 257 18.96 -10.23 24.54
CA ARG A 257 20.29 -10.83 24.67
C ARG A 257 20.10 -12.35 24.75
N PRO A 258 20.88 -13.16 23.99
CA PRO A 258 20.83 -14.61 24.16
C PRO A 258 21.03 -14.97 25.64
N GLY A 259 20.09 -15.70 26.25
CA GLY A 259 20.12 -16.12 27.64
C GLY A 259 19.48 -15.17 28.66
N SER A 260 18.85 -14.06 28.26
CA SER A 260 18.07 -13.21 29.18
C SER A 260 16.56 -13.32 28.87
N GLU A 261 15.77 -13.64 29.89
CA GLU A 261 14.30 -13.59 29.81
C GLU A 261 13.72 -12.15 29.81
N ARG A 262 14.59 -11.12 29.88
CA ARG A 262 14.16 -9.72 29.95
C ARG A 262 14.26 -9.05 28.60
N VAL A 263 13.12 -8.61 28.08
CA VAL A 263 13.04 -7.69 26.95
C VAL A 263 13.53 -6.31 27.41
N VAL A 264 14.67 -5.87 26.88
CA VAL A 264 15.22 -4.53 27.20
C VAL A 264 14.61 -3.51 26.26
N TYR A 265 13.85 -2.58 26.81
CA TYR A 265 13.29 -1.44 26.07
C TYR A 265 14.32 -0.31 26.02
N SER A 266 14.71 0.14 24.83
CA SER A 266 15.51 1.35 24.68
C SER A 266 14.62 2.56 24.45
N GLN A 267 14.87 3.62 25.21
CA GLN A 267 14.33 4.96 24.96
C GLN A 267 15.22 5.78 24.01
N ALA A 268 16.24 5.18 23.42
CA ALA A 268 17.15 5.88 22.52
C ALA A 268 16.44 6.29 21.23
N SER A 269 16.76 7.49 20.76
CA SER A 269 16.38 7.98 19.43
C SER A 269 16.82 6.96 18.36
N PRO A 270 16.05 6.78 17.27
CA PRO A 270 16.45 5.94 16.14
C PRO A 270 17.85 6.26 15.61
N TRP A 271 18.33 7.46 15.85
CA TRP A 271 19.61 8.01 15.39
C TRP A 271 20.76 7.94 16.43
N GLY A 272 20.59 7.19 17.51
CA GLY A 272 21.67 6.85 18.43
C GLY A 272 22.09 7.92 19.45
N ARG A 273 21.43 9.06 19.55
CA ARG A 273 21.64 10.01 20.66
C ARG A 273 20.84 9.60 21.89
N ARG A 274 21.52 9.34 23.01
CA ARG A 274 20.85 9.30 24.32
C ARG A 274 20.31 10.71 24.60
N LEU A 275 19.04 10.80 24.83
CA LEU A 275 18.45 12.01 25.36
C LEU A 275 18.46 11.84 26.87
N ASN A 276 19.31 12.63 27.56
CA ASN A 276 19.32 12.75 29.02
C ASN A 276 17.96 13.23 29.52
#